data_9f0cb958a2541fbfd1a935fed1f91249
#
_entry.id   9f0cb958a2541fbfd1a935fed1f91249
#
_cell.length_a   1.000
_cell.length_b   1.000
_cell.length_c   1.000
_cell.angle_alpha   90.00
_cell.angle_beta   90.00
_cell.angle_gamma   90.00
#
_symmetry.space_group_name_H-M   'P 1'
#
loop_
_entity.id
_entity.type
_entity.pdbx_description
1 polymer ?
#
loop_
_entity_poly.entity_id
_entity_poly.type
_entity_poly.pdbx_seq_one_letter_code
_entity_poly.pdbx_strand_id
1 'polypeptide(L)'
;MLTVQFDRLPIGPGTVFLDAGAGFGRHAFEAARRGAHVVALDYAQEEVVVTRATFAAMFEAGEIRENNFVGVLRGDATRLPFPDNSFDCIITSEVLEHIQDDVAALHELSRVLKPGGVLAATVPSWFPEKINWMLSDEYHAPHVVGGHVRIYSGTEL
;
A
#
# COMPACT_ATOMS: atom_id res chain seq x y z
N MET A 1 2.29 11.37 7.00
CA MET A 1 2.98 10.60 8.07
C MET A 1 3.10 9.15 7.62
N LEU A 2 4.22 8.46 7.89
CA LEU A 2 4.38 7.02 7.62
C LEU A 2 3.67 6.23 8.72
N THR A 3 2.95 5.18 8.36
CA THR A 3 2.22 4.30 9.31
C THR A 3 3.04 3.06 9.68
N VAL A 4 4.08 2.76 8.91
CA VAL A 4 5.01 1.64 9.16
C VAL A 4 6.40 2.14 9.56
N GLN A 5 7.11 1.34 10.34
CA GLN A 5 8.48 1.63 10.75
C GLN A 5 9.47 1.14 9.67
N PHE A 6 9.81 2.00 8.72
CA PHE A 6 10.69 1.67 7.60
C PHE A 6 12.05 1.10 8.00
N ASP A 7 12.57 1.47 9.17
CA ASP A 7 13.87 0.96 9.65
C ASP A 7 13.83 -0.51 10.08
N ARG A 8 12.63 -1.09 10.17
CA ARG A 8 12.43 -2.53 10.40
C ARG A 8 12.18 -3.32 9.13
N LEU A 9 12.09 -2.66 7.99
CA LEU A 9 11.80 -3.28 6.71
C LEU A 9 13.08 -3.41 5.87
N PRO A 10 13.24 -4.50 5.10
CA PRO A 10 14.41 -4.70 4.23
C PRO A 10 14.31 -3.83 2.97
N ILE A 11 14.19 -2.52 3.13
CA ILE A 11 14.02 -1.56 2.04
C ILE A 11 15.32 -0.78 1.82
N GLY A 12 15.91 -0.96 0.64
CA GLY A 12 17.16 -0.32 0.25
C GLY A 12 17.52 -0.59 -1.20
N PRO A 13 18.76 -0.26 -1.61
CA PRO A 13 19.21 -0.47 -2.98
C PRO A 13 19.05 -1.93 -3.43
N GLY A 14 18.42 -2.13 -4.59
CA GLY A 14 18.17 -3.44 -5.17
C GLY A 14 16.91 -4.17 -4.66
N THR A 15 16.26 -3.68 -3.61
CA THR A 15 14.96 -4.21 -3.16
C THR A 15 13.88 -3.90 -4.18
N VAL A 16 13.09 -4.89 -4.57
CA VAL A 16 11.87 -4.71 -5.37
C VAL A 16 10.69 -4.59 -4.41
N PHE A 17 10.11 -3.40 -4.36
CA PHE A 17 9.11 -3.00 -3.39
C PHE A 17 7.75 -2.72 -4.03
N LEU A 18 6.67 -3.20 -3.41
CA LEU A 18 5.29 -2.89 -3.78
C LEU A 18 4.60 -2.09 -2.67
N ASP A 19 4.01 -0.97 -3.02
CA ASP A 19 3.02 -0.24 -2.21
C ASP A 19 1.63 -0.57 -2.79
N ALA A 20 0.90 -1.47 -2.12
CA ALA A 20 -0.41 -1.95 -2.56
C ALA A 20 -1.51 -1.14 -1.86
N GLY A 21 -2.23 -0.31 -2.61
CA GLY A 21 -3.07 0.76 -2.09
C GLY A 21 -2.23 1.96 -1.70
N ALA A 22 -1.42 2.44 -2.65
CA ALA A 22 -0.41 3.47 -2.40
C ALA A 22 -1.00 4.84 -2.03
N GLY A 23 -2.27 5.09 -2.38
CA GLY A 23 -2.88 6.38 -2.21
C GLY A 23 -2.04 7.47 -2.88
N PHE A 24 -1.78 8.54 -2.16
CA PHE A 24 -0.89 9.61 -2.62
C PHE A 24 0.62 9.28 -2.51
N GLY A 25 1.00 8.02 -2.38
CA GLY A 25 2.37 7.54 -2.57
C GLY A 25 3.34 7.70 -1.40
N ARG A 26 2.88 8.04 -0.19
CA ARG A 26 3.75 8.36 0.96
C ARG A 26 4.80 7.30 1.29
N HIS A 27 4.43 6.01 1.22
CA HIS A 27 5.35 4.89 1.47
C HIS A 27 6.21 4.60 0.24
N ALA A 28 5.63 4.67 -0.96
CA ALA A 28 6.33 4.50 -2.22
C ALA A 28 7.46 5.54 -2.39
N PHE A 29 7.21 6.81 -2.03
CA PHE A 29 8.23 7.85 -2.08
C PHE A 29 9.39 7.61 -1.12
N GLU A 30 9.09 7.20 0.12
CA GLU A 30 10.13 6.87 1.09
C GLU A 30 10.96 5.67 0.66
N ALA A 31 10.34 4.61 0.11
CA ALA A 31 11.05 3.47 -0.42
C ALA A 31 12.00 3.86 -1.58
N ALA A 32 11.54 4.73 -2.47
CA ALA A 32 12.34 5.23 -3.58
C ALA A 32 13.55 6.06 -3.10
N ARG A 33 13.36 6.93 -2.10
CA ARG A 33 14.48 7.69 -1.49
C ARG A 33 15.52 6.78 -0.87
N ARG A 34 15.12 5.63 -0.33
CA ARG A 34 16.03 4.60 0.20
C ARG A 34 16.70 3.77 -0.88
N GLY A 35 16.37 3.98 -2.15
CA GLY A 35 17.01 3.35 -3.29
C GLY A 35 16.37 2.06 -3.77
N ALA A 36 15.16 1.74 -3.31
CA ALA A 36 14.42 0.58 -3.81
C ALA A 36 13.89 0.80 -5.23
N HIS A 37 13.70 -0.28 -5.98
CA HIS A 37 12.86 -0.31 -7.16
C HIS A 37 11.41 -0.38 -6.70
N VAL A 38 10.59 0.59 -7.09
CA VAL A 38 9.25 0.80 -6.51
C VAL A 38 8.17 0.57 -7.53
N VAL A 39 7.15 -0.19 -7.12
CA VAL A 39 5.86 -0.24 -7.78
C VAL A 39 4.82 0.31 -6.81
N ALA A 40 4.12 1.36 -7.21
CA ALA A 40 2.96 1.90 -6.51
C ALA A 40 1.69 1.52 -7.28
N LEU A 41 0.77 0.81 -6.62
CA LEU A 41 -0.50 0.38 -7.20
C LEU A 41 -1.64 0.95 -6.37
N ASP A 42 -2.62 1.57 -7.05
CA ASP A 42 -3.84 2.02 -6.41
C ASP A 42 -5.07 1.79 -7.28
N TYR A 43 -6.24 1.67 -6.65
CA TYR A 43 -7.52 1.54 -7.35
C TYR A 43 -8.02 2.88 -7.88
N ALA A 44 -7.77 3.98 -7.16
CA ALA A 44 -8.23 5.31 -7.48
C ALA A 44 -7.35 5.98 -8.54
N GLN A 45 -7.95 6.28 -9.70
CA GLN A 45 -7.24 6.90 -10.82
C GLN A 45 -6.61 8.25 -10.47
N GLU A 46 -7.27 9.05 -9.63
CA GLU A 46 -6.76 10.37 -9.23
C GLU A 46 -5.47 10.26 -8.44
N GLU A 47 -5.38 9.32 -7.51
CA GLU A 47 -4.21 9.05 -6.69
C GLU A 47 -3.04 8.56 -7.54
N VAL A 48 -3.31 7.66 -8.52
CA VAL A 48 -2.31 7.19 -9.49
C VAL A 48 -1.71 8.37 -10.28
N VAL A 49 -2.54 9.31 -10.74
CA VAL A 49 -2.08 10.48 -11.50
C VAL A 49 -1.19 11.37 -10.64
N VAL A 50 -1.61 11.68 -9.42
CA VAL A 50 -0.84 12.54 -8.48
C VAL A 50 0.47 11.87 -8.09
N THR A 51 0.43 10.59 -7.75
CA THR A 51 1.63 9.82 -7.36
C THR A 51 2.64 9.75 -8.50
N ARG A 52 2.19 9.56 -9.74
CA ARG A 52 3.07 9.58 -10.92
C ARG A 52 3.72 10.94 -11.15
N ALA A 53 2.94 12.03 -11.04
CA ALA A 53 3.46 13.39 -11.18
C ALA A 53 4.50 13.72 -10.09
N THR A 54 4.25 13.29 -8.86
CA THR A 54 5.18 13.49 -7.75
C THR A 54 6.49 12.74 -7.98
N PHE A 55 6.45 11.48 -8.44
CA PHE A 55 7.67 10.76 -8.79
C PHE A 55 8.47 11.44 -9.91
N ALA A 56 7.81 11.98 -10.93
CA ALA A 56 8.49 12.75 -11.97
C ALA A 56 9.22 13.95 -11.37
N ALA A 57 8.57 14.72 -10.51
CA ALA A 57 9.20 15.85 -9.81
C ALA A 57 10.37 15.42 -8.91
N MET A 58 10.28 14.26 -8.23
CA MET A 58 11.37 13.73 -7.41
C MET A 58 12.59 13.33 -8.24
N PHE A 59 12.40 12.78 -9.45
CA PHE A 59 13.49 12.53 -10.39
C PHE A 59 14.17 13.84 -10.84
N GLU A 60 13.38 14.84 -11.23
CA GLU A 60 13.89 16.15 -11.65
C GLU A 60 14.65 16.86 -10.53
N ALA A 61 14.20 16.70 -9.28
CA ALA A 61 14.87 17.24 -8.09
C ALA A 61 16.10 16.44 -7.64
N GLY A 62 16.39 15.29 -8.24
CA GLY A 62 17.51 14.42 -7.86
C GLY A 62 17.29 13.69 -6.51
N GLU A 63 16.05 13.62 -6.02
CA GLU A 63 15.71 12.89 -4.79
C GLU A 63 15.75 11.36 -4.99
N ILE A 64 15.61 10.91 -6.22
CA ILE A 64 15.64 9.50 -6.63
C ILE A 64 16.74 9.32 -7.67
N ARG A 65 17.48 8.24 -7.58
CA ARG A 65 18.56 7.92 -8.53
C ARG A 65 17.98 7.52 -9.88
N GLU A 66 18.64 7.91 -10.97
CA GLU A 66 18.20 7.60 -12.35
C GLU A 66 18.09 6.10 -12.64
N ASN A 67 18.86 5.27 -11.95
CA ASN A 67 18.82 3.81 -12.12
C ASN A 67 17.74 3.10 -11.28
N ASN A 68 16.98 3.84 -10.46
CA ASN A 68 15.85 3.25 -9.75
C ASN A 68 14.66 3.10 -10.69
N PHE A 69 14.13 1.89 -10.77
CA PHE A 69 12.85 1.69 -11.44
C PHE A 69 11.71 2.19 -10.56
N VAL A 70 10.82 2.98 -11.15
CA VAL A 70 9.56 3.40 -10.52
C VAL A 70 8.41 3.15 -11.48
N GLY A 71 7.46 2.32 -11.07
CA GLY A 71 6.22 2.06 -11.77
C GLY A 71 5.03 2.56 -10.93
N VAL A 72 4.11 3.29 -11.56
CA VAL A 72 2.84 3.68 -10.92
C VAL A 72 1.69 3.24 -11.81
N LEU A 73 0.80 2.42 -11.28
CA LEU A 73 -0.29 1.84 -12.06
C LEU A 73 -1.60 1.78 -11.29
N ARG A 74 -2.69 1.83 -12.03
CA ARG A 74 -4.01 1.55 -11.50
C ARG A 74 -4.23 0.05 -11.47
N GLY A 75 -4.72 -0.49 -10.33
CA GLY A 75 -4.99 -1.91 -10.19
C GLY A 75 -5.85 -2.23 -8.98
N ASP A 76 -6.30 -3.49 -8.94
CA ASP A 76 -7.10 -4.04 -7.86
C ASP A 76 -6.21 -5.00 -7.05
N ALA A 77 -6.15 -4.80 -5.73
CA ALA A 77 -5.35 -5.64 -4.84
C ALA A 77 -5.87 -7.08 -4.76
N THR A 78 -7.13 -7.33 -5.10
CA THR A 78 -7.69 -8.68 -5.18
C THR A 78 -7.28 -9.44 -6.44
N ARG A 79 -6.62 -8.76 -7.40
CA ARG A 79 -6.12 -9.34 -8.64
C ARG A 79 -4.89 -8.59 -9.15
N LEU A 80 -3.75 -8.84 -8.53
CA LEU A 80 -2.50 -8.15 -8.84
C LEU A 80 -1.93 -8.57 -10.20
N PRO A 81 -1.58 -7.62 -11.10
CA PRO A 81 -1.08 -7.91 -12.43
C PRO A 81 0.41 -8.25 -12.45
N PHE A 82 0.89 -9.00 -11.47
CA PHE A 82 2.29 -9.37 -11.33
C PHE A 82 2.47 -10.88 -11.27
N PRO A 83 3.59 -11.41 -11.75
CA PRO A 83 3.96 -12.81 -11.55
C PRO A 83 4.11 -13.17 -10.07
N ASP A 84 4.08 -14.47 -9.78
CA ASP A 84 4.41 -14.99 -8.45
C ASP A 84 5.85 -14.60 -8.06
N ASN A 85 6.08 -14.40 -6.77
CA ASN A 85 7.42 -14.15 -6.22
C ASN A 85 8.14 -12.95 -6.86
N SER A 86 7.43 -11.84 -7.08
CA SER A 86 7.96 -10.64 -7.74
C SER A 86 8.62 -9.65 -6.79
N PHE A 87 8.15 -9.56 -5.53
CA PHE A 87 8.53 -8.50 -4.61
C PHE A 87 9.28 -9.02 -3.39
N ASP A 88 10.31 -8.30 -2.96
CA ASP A 88 11.07 -8.58 -1.74
C ASP A 88 10.36 -8.03 -0.50
N CYS A 89 9.68 -6.89 -0.66
CA CYS A 89 8.94 -6.25 0.41
C CYS A 89 7.65 -5.64 -0.14
N ILE A 90 6.56 -5.81 0.61
CA ILE A 90 5.24 -5.24 0.27
C ILE A 90 4.74 -4.45 1.47
N ILE A 91 4.19 -3.28 1.24
CA ILE A 91 3.36 -2.55 2.20
C ILE A 91 1.93 -2.52 1.66
N THR A 92 0.96 -2.76 2.55
CA THR A 92 -0.46 -2.43 2.36
C THR A 92 -0.94 -1.73 3.63
N SER A 93 -1.23 -0.44 3.52
CA SER A 93 -1.46 0.39 4.69
C SER A 93 -2.79 1.12 4.61
N GLU A 94 -3.69 0.83 5.55
CA GLU A 94 -5.04 1.40 5.61
C GLU A 94 -5.80 1.11 4.29
N VAL A 95 -5.81 -0.16 3.88
CA VAL A 95 -6.39 -0.62 2.60
C VAL A 95 -7.36 -1.76 2.80
N LEU A 96 -6.98 -2.77 3.60
CA LEU A 96 -7.74 -4.01 3.73
C LEU A 96 -9.15 -3.78 4.28
N GLU A 97 -9.34 -2.78 5.14
CA GLU A 97 -10.63 -2.36 5.70
C GLU A 97 -11.60 -1.81 4.65
N HIS A 98 -11.11 -1.43 3.47
CA HIS A 98 -11.93 -0.96 2.34
C HIS A 98 -12.26 -2.06 1.33
N ILE A 99 -11.65 -3.24 1.46
CA ILE A 99 -11.81 -4.36 0.51
C ILE A 99 -12.80 -5.37 1.06
N GLN A 100 -13.87 -5.66 0.29
CA GLN A 100 -14.86 -6.66 0.72
C GLN A 100 -14.28 -8.08 0.75
N ASP A 101 -13.48 -8.45 -0.25
CA ASP A 101 -12.76 -9.72 -0.31
C ASP A 101 -11.28 -9.52 0.06
N ASP A 102 -11.05 -9.21 1.33
CA ASP A 102 -9.72 -9.03 1.89
C ASP A 102 -8.89 -10.33 1.86
N VAL A 103 -9.57 -11.49 1.93
CA VAL A 103 -8.91 -12.79 1.80
C VAL A 103 -8.29 -12.94 0.41
N ALA A 104 -9.02 -12.58 -0.66
CA ALA A 104 -8.46 -12.58 -2.01
C ALA A 104 -7.28 -11.61 -2.12
N ALA A 105 -7.37 -10.42 -1.53
CA ALA A 105 -6.27 -9.47 -1.51
C ALA A 105 -5.03 -10.03 -0.80
N LEU A 106 -5.20 -10.63 0.38
CA LEU A 106 -4.10 -11.27 1.13
C LEU A 106 -3.48 -12.43 0.37
N HIS A 107 -4.30 -13.24 -0.34
CA HIS A 107 -3.80 -14.29 -1.23
C HIS A 107 -2.93 -13.74 -2.35
N GLU A 108 -3.36 -12.70 -3.02
CA GLU A 108 -2.59 -12.05 -4.09
C GLU A 108 -1.29 -11.44 -3.58
N LEU A 109 -1.35 -10.71 -2.44
CA LEU A 109 -0.15 -10.16 -1.80
C LEU A 109 0.85 -11.27 -1.44
N SER A 110 0.36 -12.39 -0.89
CA SER A 110 1.19 -13.56 -0.58
C SER A 110 1.77 -14.21 -1.83
N ARG A 111 0.99 -14.33 -2.92
CA ARG A 111 1.42 -14.93 -4.19
C ARG A 111 2.57 -14.15 -4.83
N VAL A 112 2.45 -12.81 -4.84
CA VAL A 112 3.47 -11.96 -5.47
C VAL A 112 4.68 -11.69 -4.57
N LEU A 113 4.60 -11.99 -3.27
CA LEU A 113 5.70 -11.87 -2.34
C LEU A 113 6.68 -13.04 -2.55
N LYS A 114 7.97 -12.75 -2.59
CA LYS A 114 9.02 -13.77 -2.67
C LYS A 114 9.09 -14.60 -1.39
N PRO A 115 9.51 -15.87 -1.47
CA PRO A 115 9.86 -16.66 -0.29
C PRO A 115 10.89 -15.90 0.59
N GLY A 116 10.58 -15.72 1.87
CA GLY A 116 11.42 -14.94 2.79
C GLY A 116 11.27 -13.43 2.67
N GLY A 117 10.39 -12.94 1.79
CA GLY A 117 10.02 -11.53 1.71
C GLY A 117 9.20 -11.06 2.91
N VAL A 118 9.01 -9.75 3.03
CA VAL A 118 8.29 -9.12 4.14
C VAL A 118 7.03 -8.44 3.64
N LEU A 119 5.89 -8.77 4.23
CA LEU A 119 4.63 -8.05 4.08
C LEU A 119 4.36 -7.25 5.35
N ALA A 120 4.23 -5.94 5.23
CA ALA A 120 3.78 -5.05 6.30
C ALA A 120 2.35 -4.55 5.99
N ALA A 121 1.39 -4.99 6.79
CA ALA A 121 0.01 -4.54 6.70
C ALA A 121 -0.33 -3.66 7.91
N THR A 122 -1.02 -2.54 7.69
CA THR A 122 -1.61 -1.75 8.78
C THR A 122 -3.10 -1.55 8.52
N VAL A 123 -3.85 -1.55 9.60
CA VAL A 123 -5.29 -1.26 9.63
C VAL A 123 -5.57 -0.36 10.81
N PRO A 124 -6.66 0.42 10.81
CA PRO A 124 -7.05 1.24 11.94
C PRO A 124 -7.20 0.40 13.22
N SER A 125 -6.82 0.98 14.36
CA SER A 125 -7.02 0.31 15.66
C SER A 125 -8.53 0.12 15.94
N TRP A 126 -8.94 -1.12 16.26
CA TRP A 126 -10.34 -1.49 16.43
C TRP A 126 -11.12 -0.63 17.44
N PHE A 127 -10.48 -0.15 18.49
CA PHE A 127 -11.17 0.57 19.56
C PHE A 127 -11.58 2.00 19.15
N PRO A 128 -10.71 2.86 18.61
CA PRO A 128 -11.13 4.14 18.04
C PRO A 128 -12.10 3.96 16.86
N GLU A 129 -11.87 2.98 16.02
CA GLU A 129 -12.71 2.68 14.86
C GLU A 129 -14.15 2.34 15.28
N LYS A 130 -14.31 1.45 16.27
CA LYS A 130 -15.63 1.09 16.81
C LYS A 130 -16.36 2.30 17.41
N ILE A 131 -15.62 3.23 18.05
CA ILE A 131 -16.22 4.48 18.55
C ILE A 131 -16.68 5.35 17.38
N ASN A 132 -15.87 5.50 16.34
CA ASN A 132 -16.24 6.26 15.14
C ASN A 132 -17.50 5.71 14.48
N TRP A 133 -17.61 4.38 14.34
CA TRP A 133 -18.80 3.73 13.80
C TRP A 133 -20.06 3.94 14.64
N MET A 134 -19.89 4.09 15.94
CA MET A 134 -21.02 4.40 16.85
C MET A 134 -21.46 5.86 16.80
N LEU A 135 -20.57 6.76 16.42
CA LEU A 135 -20.80 8.20 16.47
C LEU A 135 -21.11 8.83 15.10
N SER A 136 -20.72 8.16 14.01
CA SER A 136 -20.87 8.70 12.66
C SER A 136 -21.01 7.60 11.62
N ASP A 137 -21.98 7.78 10.72
CA ASP A 137 -22.15 6.92 9.53
C ASP A 137 -21.19 7.33 8.38
N GLU A 138 -20.38 8.38 8.54
CA GLU A 138 -19.51 8.91 7.49
C GLU A 138 -18.36 7.98 7.11
N TYR A 139 -17.98 7.05 7.99
CA TYR A 139 -16.90 6.09 7.75
C TYR A 139 -17.39 4.65 7.51
N HIS A 140 -18.71 4.46 7.55
CA HIS A 140 -19.31 3.15 7.56
C HIS A 140 -19.92 2.79 6.20
N ALA A 141 -19.41 1.76 5.54
CA ALA A 141 -20.08 1.18 4.38
C ALA A 141 -21.37 0.46 4.81
N PRO A 142 -22.43 0.45 3.97
CA PRO A 142 -22.49 0.96 2.59
C PRO A 142 -22.86 2.46 2.49
N HIS A 143 -22.89 3.20 3.58
CA HIS A 143 -23.39 4.57 3.62
C HIS A 143 -22.45 5.56 2.93
N VAL A 144 -21.15 5.26 2.88
CA VAL A 144 -20.13 6.09 2.22
C VAL A 144 -19.34 5.27 1.21
N VAL A 145 -19.23 5.78 -0.02
CA VAL A 145 -18.37 5.16 -1.05
C VAL A 145 -16.91 5.24 -0.61
N GLY A 146 -16.24 4.10 -0.50
CA GLY A 146 -14.87 4.00 0.02
C GLY A 146 -14.77 4.02 1.54
N GLY A 147 -15.89 3.91 2.27
CA GLY A 147 -15.90 3.73 3.72
C GLY A 147 -15.36 2.37 4.16
N HIS A 148 -15.07 2.24 5.45
CA HIS A 148 -14.55 1.00 6.03
C HIS A 148 -15.64 -0.08 6.05
N VAL A 149 -15.37 -1.23 5.44
CA VAL A 149 -16.29 -2.39 5.39
C VAL A 149 -16.05 -3.36 6.54
N ARG A 150 -14.91 -3.25 7.24
CA ARG A 150 -14.50 -4.15 8.31
C ARG A 150 -13.66 -3.45 9.37
N ILE A 151 -13.80 -3.90 10.62
CA ILE A 151 -12.90 -3.55 11.73
C ILE A 151 -12.12 -4.80 12.10
N TYR A 152 -10.80 -4.73 12.08
CA TYR A 152 -9.94 -5.83 12.48
C TYR A 152 -9.63 -5.77 13.98
N SER A 153 -9.73 -6.89 14.67
CA SER A 153 -9.18 -7.06 16.01
C SER A 153 -7.75 -7.58 15.92
N GLY A 154 -6.94 -7.40 16.97
CA GLY A 154 -5.53 -7.83 17.00
C GLY A 154 -5.29 -9.34 16.86
N THR A 155 -6.36 -10.14 16.70
CA THR A 155 -6.30 -11.60 16.51
C THR A 155 -6.71 -12.04 15.10
N GLU A 156 -7.07 -11.10 14.22
CA GLU A 156 -7.60 -11.37 12.87
C GLU A 156 -6.61 -11.02 11.74
N LEU A 157 -5.47 -10.43 12.10
CA LEU A 157 -4.39 -10.09 11.16
C LEU A 157 -3.18 -11.01 11.30
#